data_0ce9858c337fc8a7b57884c030528a9b
#
_entry.id   0ce9858c337fc8a7b57884c030528a9b
#
_cell.length_a   1.000
_cell.length_b   1.000
_cell.length_c   1.000
_cell.angle_alpha   90.00
_cell.angle_beta   90.00
_cell.angle_gamma   90.00
#
_symmetry.space_group_name_H-M   'P 1'
#
loop_
_entity.id
_entity.type
_entity.pdbx_description
1 polymer ?
#
loop_
_entity_poly.entity_id
_entity_poly.type
_entity_poly.pdbx_seq_one_letter_code
_entity_poly.pdbx_strand_id
1 'polypeptide(L)'
;MRRMGLLLMCLVILTACAALTVGREFPAPAKDTIRNGVTTKAELVRLFGEPTQVGIDDGDTTWTWVYFKHGDPQLTKQLQVRFTDRGVAKSYSYSSNFPEDMRTLK
;
A
#
# COMPACT_ATOMS: atom_id res chain seq x y z
N MET A 1 -25.25 34.39 -19.18
CA MET A 1 -25.61 33.19 -18.42
C MET A 1 -24.82 31.94 -18.83
N ARG A 2 -24.57 31.71 -20.11
CA ARG A 2 -23.79 30.54 -20.57
C ARG A 2 -22.32 30.58 -20.17
N ARG A 3 -21.74 31.78 -19.98
CA ARG A 3 -20.33 31.96 -19.62
C ARG A 3 -20.02 31.66 -18.13
N MET A 4 -21.01 31.81 -17.25
CA MET A 4 -20.84 31.52 -15.83
C MET A 4 -20.86 30.01 -15.53
N GLY A 5 -21.60 29.21 -16.29
CA GLY A 5 -21.60 27.75 -16.14
C GLY A 5 -20.29 27.09 -16.55
N LEU A 6 -19.62 27.62 -17.57
CA LEU A 6 -18.30 27.11 -18.01
C LEU A 6 -17.19 27.42 -17.02
N LEU A 7 -17.22 28.58 -16.37
CA LEU A 7 -16.27 28.99 -15.36
C LEU A 7 -16.40 28.13 -14.07
N LEU A 8 -17.62 27.79 -13.66
CA LEU A 8 -17.86 26.93 -12.52
C LEU A 8 -17.39 25.49 -12.76
N MET A 9 -17.55 24.99 -13.98
CA MET A 9 -17.14 23.65 -14.36
C MET A 9 -15.62 23.50 -14.41
N CYS A 10 -14.88 24.52 -14.84
CA CYS A 10 -13.43 24.55 -14.80
C CYS A 10 -12.88 24.57 -13.35
N LEU A 11 -13.57 25.23 -12.43
CA LEU A 11 -13.14 25.31 -11.03
C LEU A 11 -13.28 23.96 -10.31
N VAL A 12 -14.31 23.17 -10.63
CA VAL A 12 -14.53 21.83 -10.06
C VAL A 12 -13.48 20.84 -10.56
N ILE A 13 -13.03 20.96 -11.81
CA ILE A 13 -11.98 20.08 -12.37
C ILE A 13 -10.62 20.36 -11.72
N LEU A 14 -10.30 21.61 -11.37
CA LEU A 14 -9.05 21.99 -10.72
C LEU A 14 -8.96 21.50 -9.27
N THR A 15 -10.07 21.40 -8.54
CA THR A 15 -10.09 20.87 -7.17
C THR A 15 -9.96 19.36 -7.13
N ALA A 16 -10.37 18.63 -8.16
CA ALA A 16 -10.25 17.16 -8.23
C ALA A 16 -8.80 16.69 -8.43
N CYS A 17 -7.89 17.54 -8.94
CA CYS A 17 -6.49 17.19 -9.19
C CYS A 17 -5.58 17.38 -7.98
N ALA A 18 -6.07 17.94 -6.86
CA ALA A 18 -5.24 18.34 -5.73
C ALA A 18 -4.94 17.21 -4.72
N ALA A 19 -5.62 16.07 -4.81
CA ALA A 19 -5.46 14.96 -3.85
C ALA A 19 -5.05 13.68 -4.57
N LEU A 20 -3.73 13.48 -4.76
CA LEU A 20 -3.20 12.26 -5.37
C LEU A 20 -2.70 11.32 -4.29
N THR A 21 -3.46 10.26 -4.05
CA THR A 21 -3.00 9.08 -3.29
C THR A 21 -3.07 7.86 -4.20
N VAL A 22 -2.09 6.98 -4.10
CA VAL A 22 -2.06 5.72 -4.83
C VAL A 22 -2.10 4.59 -3.82
N GLY A 23 -3.00 3.64 -4.03
CA GLY A 23 -3.20 2.52 -3.15
C GLY A 23 -4.06 2.87 -1.94
N ARG A 24 -4.27 1.87 -1.08
CA ARG A 24 -5.00 2.00 0.17
C ARG A 24 -4.02 2.00 1.33
N GLU A 25 -4.24 2.87 2.31
CA GLU A 25 -3.44 2.88 3.51
C GLU A 25 -3.59 1.54 4.26
N PHE A 26 -2.48 1.01 4.74
CA PHE A 26 -2.43 -0.20 5.53
C PHE A 26 -1.49 0.01 6.73
N PRO A 27 -1.70 -0.70 7.86
CA PRO A 27 -0.83 -0.56 9.01
C PRO A 27 0.55 -1.17 8.76
N ALA A 28 1.59 -0.60 9.38
CA ALA A 28 2.92 -1.21 9.37
C ALA A 28 2.88 -2.54 10.13
N PRO A 29 3.50 -3.61 9.63
CA PRO A 29 3.57 -4.86 10.36
C PRO A 29 4.46 -4.73 11.59
N ALA A 30 3.99 -5.20 12.74
CA ALA A 30 4.83 -5.39 13.91
C ALA A 30 5.69 -6.64 13.71
N LYS A 31 6.75 -6.80 14.52
CA LYS A 31 7.71 -7.90 14.37
C LYS A 31 7.07 -9.29 14.34
N ASP A 32 6.00 -9.49 15.10
CA ASP A 32 5.36 -10.81 15.24
C ASP A 32 4.05 -10.93 14.44
N THR A 33 3.69 -9.93 13.65
CA THR A 33 2.44 -9.93 12.89
C THR A 33 2.46 -10.96 11.77
N ILE A 34 3.55 -11.03 11.03
CA ILE A 34 3.74 -11.99 9.94
C ILE A 34 4.72 -13.05 10.38
N ARG A 35 4.26 -14.29 10.44
CA ARG A 35 5.08 -15.42 10.85
C ARG A 35 5.36 -16.30 9.64
N ASN A 36 6.63 -16.43 9.30
CA ASN A 36 7.05 -17.27 8.18
C ASN A 36 6.68 -18.73 8.46
N GLY A 37 6.06 -19.38 7.47
CA GLY A 37 5.59 -20.74 7.58
C GLY A 37 4.23 -20.91 8.26
N VAL A 38 3.62 -19.83 8.75
CA VAL A 38 2.38 -19.87 9.53
C VAL A 38 1.30 -18.95 8.99
N THR A 39 1.63 -17.69 8.75
CA THR A 39 0.62 -16.68 8.36
C THR A 39 0.05 -16.99 6.97
N THR A 40 -1.27 -17.07 6.88
CA THR A 40 -1.99 -17.42 5.66
C THR A 40 -2.36 -16.18 4.85
N LYS A 41 -2.71 -16.39 3.57
CA LYS A 41 -3.24 -15.33 2.71
C LYS A 41 -4.49 -14.69 3.30
N ALA A 42 -5.41 -15.48 3.87
CA ALA A 42 -6.62 -14.97 4.48
C ALA A 42 -6.33 -14.05 5.67
N GLU A 43 -5.35 -14.40 6.49
CA GLU A 43 -4.92 -13.55 7.60
C GLU A 43 -4.32 -12.23 7.12
N LEU A 44 -3.54 -12.26 6.04
CA LEU A 44 -2.95 -11.06 5.46
C LEU A 44 -4.01 -10.11 4.90
N VAL A 45 -5.03 -10.64 4.24
CA VAL A 45 -6.16 -9.83 3.75
C VAL A 45 -6.91 -9.20 4.92
N ARG A 46 -7.12 -9.93 6.00
CA ARG A 46 -7.78 -9.39 7.20
C ARG A 46 -6.96 -8.27 7.84
N LEU A 47 -5.64 -8.40 7.88
CA LEU A 47 -4.75 -7.43 8.54
C LEU A 47 -4.45 -6.21 7.66
N PHE A 48 -4.22 -6.41 6.38
CA PHE A 48 -3.70 -5.38 5.47
C PHE A 48 -4.65 -5.03 4.32
N GLY A 49 -5.75 -5.75 4.17
CA GLY A 49 -6.66 -5.62 3.04
C GLY A 49 -6.17 -6.40 1.82
N GLU A 50 -6.85 -6.21 0.70
CA GLU A 50 -6.45 -6.83 -0.57
C GLU A 50 -5.11 -6.27 -1.04
N PRO A 51 -4.23 -7.11 -1.61
CA PRO A 51 -2.96 -6.62 -2.12
C PRO A 51 -3.16 -5.66 -3.30
N THR A 52 -2.26 -4.69 -3.41
CA THR A 52 -2.26 -3.74 -4.52
C THR A 52 -1.88 -4.43 -5.83
N GLN A 53 -0.96 -5.40 -5.76
CA GLN A 53 -0.58 -6.20 -6.92
C GLN A 53 -0.13 -7.59 -6.48
N VAL A 54 -0.22 -8.52 -7.41
CA VAL A 54 0.23 -9.90 -7.24
C VAL A 54 1.23 -10.24 -8.33
N GLY A 55 2.16 -11.14 -8.04
CA GLY A 55 3.19 -11.49 -8.98
C GLY A 55 3.82 -12.85 -8.69
N ILE A 56 4.86 -13.14 -9.46
CA ILE A 56 5.69 -14.34 -9.30
C ILE A 56 7.15 -13.89 -9.27
N ASP A 57 7.90 -14.40 -8.31
CA ASP A 57 9.32 -14.16 -8.18
C ASP A 57 10.02 -15.48 -7.94
N ASP A 58 10.80 -15.91 -8.92
CA ASP A 58 11.54 -17.18 -8.90
C ASP A 58 10.64 -18.39 -8.56
N GLY A 59 9.45 -18.42 -9.19
CA GLY A 59 8.47 -19.48 -9.00
C GLY A 59 7.56 -19.33 -7.80
N ASP A 60 7.84 -18.44 -6.88
CA ASP A 60 7.00 -18.18 -5.71
C ASP A 60 5.99 -17.06 -6.00
N THR A 61 4.76 -17.23 -5.53
CA THR A 61 3.75 -16.17 -5.58
C THR A 61 4.13 -15.04 -4.62
N THR A 62 3.99 -13.80 -5.08
CA THR A 62 4.23 -12.60 -4.27
C THR A 62 3.01 -11.71 -4.23
N TRP A 63 2.73 -11.16 -3.07
CA TRP A 63 1.70 -10.14 -2.88
C TRP A 63 2.36 -8.85 -2.40
N THR A 64 1.95 -7.72 -2.98
CA THR A 64 2.51 -6.41 -2.63
C THR A 64 1.40 -5.45 -2.25
N TRP A 65 1.58 -4.78 -1.13
CA TRP A 65 0.76 -3.65 -0.69
C TRP A 65 1.62 -2.40 -0.80
N VAL A 66 1.12 -1.40 -1.52
CA VAL A 66 1.81 -0.12 -1.69
C VAL A 66 0.85 1.00 -1.30
N TYR A 67 1.35 1.94 -0.53
CA TYR A 67 0.65 3.18 -0.26
C TYR A 67 1.57 4.36 -0.54
N PHE A 68 1.10 5.25 -1.39
CA PHE A 68 1.83 6.44 -1.80
C PHE A 68 0.96 7.66 -1.53
N LYS A 69 1.49 8.61 -0.76
CA LYS A 69 0.84 9.87 -0.47
C LYS A 69 1.67 11.02 -1.03
N HIS A 70 1.10 11.73 -2.01
CA HIS A 70 1.76 12.89 -2.60
C HIS A 70 1.88 14.02 -1.60
N GLY A 71 3.03 14.69 -1.60
CA GLY A 71 3.30 15.79 -0.70
C GLY A 71 4.77 16.18 -0.74
N ASP A 72 5.18 17.03 0.18
CA ASP A 72 6.58 17.42 0.37
C ASP A 72 6.94 17.24 1.86
N PRO A 73 7.67 16.17 2.19
CA PRO A 73 8.15 15.10 1.30
C PRO A 73 7.05 14.13 0.88
N GLN A 74 7.27 13.41 -0.24
CA GLN A 74 6.42 12.32 -0.64
C GLN A 74 6.57 11.16 0.36
N LEU A 75 5.43 10.60 0.80
CA LEU A 75 5.42 9.49 1.73
C LEU A 75 5.03 8.21 0.99
N THR A 76 5.78 7.16 1.22
CA THR A 76 5.55 5.86 0.61
C THR A 76 5.85 4.75 1.60
N LYS A 77 5.08 3.68 1.51
CA LYS A 77 5.35 2.45 2.23
C LYS A 77 4.96 1.25 1.39
N GLN A 78 5.68 0.16 1.54
CA GLN A 78 5.51 -1.03 0.75
C GLN A 78 5.73 -2.26 1.62
N LEU A 79 4.78 -3.19 1.55
CA LEU A 79 4.89 -4.52 2.14
C LEU A 79 4.84 -5.53 1.00
N GLN A 80 5.81 -6.44 0.95
CA GLN A 80 5.81 -7.54 0.00
C GLN A 80 5.94 -8.86 0.75
N VAL A 81 5.05 -9.80 0.45
CA VAL A 81 5.06 -11.14 1.05
C VAL A 81 5.24 -12.17 -0.04
N ARG A 82 6.17 -13.08 0.18
CA ARG A 82 6.42 -14.25 -0.66
C ARG A 82 5.76 -15.46 0.01
N PHE A 83 5.13 -16.31 -0.81
CA PHE A 83 4.36 -17.46 -0.32
C PHE A 83 4.99 -18.78 -0.69
N THR A 84 4.78 -19.79 0.18
CA THR A 84 5.06 -21.19 -0.12
C THR A 84 3.98 -21.76 -1.04
N ASP A 85 4.20 -22.96 -1.56
CA ASP A 85 3.19 -23.69 -2.34
C ASP A 85 1.91 -23.95 -1.57
N ARG A 86 1.96 -23.94 -0.25
CA ARG A 86 0.79 -24.10 0.62
C ARG A 86 0.00 -22.81 0.84
N GLY A 87 0.48 -21.69 0.33
CA GLY A 87 -0.19 -20.40 0.49
C GLY A 87 0.02 -19.74 1.84
N VAL A 88 1.11 -20.07 2.54
CA VAL A 88 1.52 -19.38 3.76
C VAL A 88 2.76 -18.53 3.49
N ALA A 89 2.95 -17.48 4.29
CA ALA A 89 4.09 -16.58 4.15
C ALA A 89 5.40 -17.35 4.29
N LYS A 90 6.29 -17.17 3.32
CA LYS A 90 7.65 -17.73 3.31
C LYS A 90 8.65 -16.71 3.82
N SER A 91 8.50 -15.48 3.38
CA SER A 91 9.30 -14.32 3.77
C SER A 91 8.53 -13.05 3.48
N TYR A 92 8.96 -11.95 4.08
CA TYR A 92 8.36 -10.65 3.80
C TYR A 92 9.41 -9.55 3.93
N SER A 93 9.14 -8.44 3.26
CA SER A 93 9.91 -7.21 3.43
C SER A 93 8.96 -6.03 3.59
N TYR A 94 9.33 -5.09 4.44
CA TYR A 94 8.58 -3.86 4.63
C TYR A 94 9.53 -2.68 4.59
N SER A 95 9.17 -1.66 3.83
CA SER A 95 9.92 -0.42 3.76
C SER A 95 8.98 0.77 3.79
N SER A 96 9.42 1.86 4.39
CA SER A 96 8.59 3.04 4.60
C SER A 96 9.47 4.26 4.85
N ASN A 97 9.00 5.43 4.41
CA ASN A 97 9.58 6.69 4.83
C ASN A 97 8.62 7.52 5.68
N PHE A 98 7.52 6.92 6.16
CA PHE A 98 6.63 7.59 7.09
C PHE A 98 7.37 7.90 8.39
N PRO A 99 7.21 9.11 8.97
CA PRO A 99 7.96 9.50 10.16
C PRO A 99 7.81 8.54 11.35
N GLU A 100 6.62 7.98 11.55
CA GLU A 100 6.35 7.00 12.61
C GLU A 100 7.17 5.73 12.43
N ASP A 101 7.20 5.21 11.20
CA ASP A 101 7.97 4.02 10.86
C ASP A 101 9.47 4.28 10.95
N MET A 102 9.91 5.45 10.51
CA MET A 102 11.31 5.85 10.60
C MET A 102 11.80 5.85 12.04
N ARG A 103 10.97 6.27 12.98
CA ARG A 103 11.33 6.25 14.42
C ARG A 103 11.38 4.83 14.99
N THR A 104 10.46 3.98 14.55
CA THR A 104 10.32 2.61 15.10
C THR A 104 11.33 1.63 14.52
N LEU A 105 11.61 1.74 13.21
CA LEU A 105 12.42 0.76 12.47
C LEU A 105 13.90 1.16 12.35
N LYS A 106 14.19 2.43 12.50
CA LYS A 106 15.55 2.95 12.35
C LYS A 106 16.47 2.60 13.52
#